data_050cf3ceba88e9598bbceef1feba8bbe
#
_entry.id   050cf3ceba88e9598bbceef1feba8bbe
#
_cell.length_a   1.000
_cell.length_b   1.000
_cell.length_c   1.000
_cell.angle_alpha   90.00
_cell.angle_beta   90.00
_cell.angle_gamma   90.00
#
_symmetry.space_group_name_H-M   'P 1'
#
loop_
_entity.id
_entity.type
_entity.pdbx_description
1 polymer ?
#
loop_
_entity_poly.entity_id
_entity_poly.type
_entity_poly.pdbx_seq_one_letter_code
_entity_poly.pdbx_strand_id
1 'polypeptide(L)'
;LGVTKSASIDELKRQYRKLALKFHPDRNQHEDTQEHFKEISEAYAVLSDSKKRQLYNSYGHAGVNGQYSNQDIFQGVQRGGGFDSNDAWGWRNKGSALYFLGKYDEAIKCYDESIKIDPNNPIVWNNKGLALYYLGKYEESITSYEHAITIDPSDADAWNSKGNSLDALKKYEEAILAYEHAITIDPSDADAWNS
;
A
#
# COMPACT_ATOMS: atom_id res chain seq x y z
N LEU A 1 -3.05 4.94 18.46
CA LEU A 1 -4.28 4.89 17.67
C LEU A 1 -5.43 5.73 18.26
N GLY A 2 -5.31 6.24 19.51
CA GLY A 2 -6.34 7.05 20.16
C GLY A 2 -7.65 6.30 20.43
N VAL A 3 -7.58 5.02 20.70
CA VAL A 3 -8.71 4.15 21.03
C VAL A 3 -8.66 3.71 22.49
N THR A 4 -9.80 3.34 23.06
CA THR A 4 -9.88 2.81 24.41
C THR A 4 -9.30 1.39 24.50
N LYS A 5 -8.91 0.95 25.70
CA LYS A 5 -8.42 -0.43 25.92
C LYS A 5 -9.45 -1.50 25.54
N SER A 6 -10.74 -1.18 25.56
CA SER A 6 -11.86 -2.04 25.23
C SER A 6 -12.33 -1.93 23.77
N ALA A 7 -11.66 -1.15 22.91
CA ALA A 7 -12.05 -0.93 21.53
C ALA A 7 -12.20 -2.26 20.78
N SER A 8 -13.24 -2.38 19.96
CA SER A 8 -13.44 -3.55 19.11
C SER A 8 -12.39 -3.61 17.98
N ILE A 9 -12.21 -4.78 17.38
CA ILE A 9 -11.32 -4.94 16.22
C ILE A 9 -11.75 -4.03 15.07
N ASP A 10 -13.06 -3.85 14.86
CA ASP A 10 -13.59 -2.98 13.82
C ASP A 10 -13.31 -1.50 14.09
N GLU A 11 -13.36 -1.09 15.36
CA GLU A 11 -13.00 0.26 15.77
C GLU A 11 -11.49 0.52 15.60
N LEU A 12 -10.65 -0.47 15.94
CA LEU A 12 -9.21 -0.43 15.69
C LEU A 12 -8.92 -0.30 14.18
N LYS A 13 -9.57 -1.13 13.34
CA LYS A 13 -9.45 -1.06 11.88
C LYS A 13 -9.84 0.31 11.34
N ARG A 14 -10.96 0.87 11.81
CA ARG A 14 -11.45 2.18 11.37
C ARG A 14 -10.48 3.30 11.74
N GLN A 15 -9.97 3.30 12.97
CA GLN A 15 -9.02 4.33 13.42
C GLN A 15 -7.66 4.19 12.71
N TYR A 16 -7.19 2.98 12.51
CA TYR A 16 -5.98 2.74 11.74
C TYR A 16 -6.11 3.27 10.31
N ARG A 17 -7.20 2.94 9.60
CA ARG A 17 -7.46 3.45 8.23
C ARG A 17 -7.42 4.98 8.19
N LYS A 18 -8.10 5.64 9.13
CA LYS A 18 -8.14 7.10 9.22
C LYS A 18 -6.74 7.70 9.40
N LEU A 19 -5.93 7.13 10.30
CA LEU A 19 -4.60 7.62 10.58
C LEU A 19 -3.59 7.26 9.48
N ALA A 20 -3.71 6.06 8.91
CA ALA A 20 -2.88 5.63 7.78
C ALA A 20 -3.10 6.51 6.56
N LEU A 21 -4.34 6.92 6.26
CA LEU A 21 -4.63 7.88 5.20
C LEU A 21 -4.09 9.29 5.50
N LYS A 22 -4.15 9.72 6.78
CA LYS A 22 -3.65 11.03 7.19
C LYS A 22 -2.13 11.13 7.12
N PHE A 23 -1.44 10.06 7.48
CA PHE A 23 0.02 9.99 7.55
C PHE A 23 0.62 9.11 6.45
N HIS A 24 -0.10 8.96 5.32
CA HIS A 24 0.44 8.22 4.18
C HIS A 24 1.62 8.99 3.56
N PRO A 25 2.77 8.36 3.35
CA PRO A 25 3.96 9.03 2.84
C PRO A 25 3.74 9.66 1.45
N ASP A 26 2.89 9.08 0.60
CA ASP A 26 2.57 9.63 -0.73
C ASP A 26 1.72 10.92 -0.69
N ARG A 27 1.00 11.15 0.42
CA ARG A 27 0.14 12.34 0.60
C ARG A 27 0.76 13.41 1.47
N ASN A 28 1.88 13.11 2.13
CA ASN A 28 2.44 14.01 3.13
C ASN A 28 3.97 13.83 3.18
N GLN A 29 4.70 14.73 2.54
CA GLN A 29 6.16 14.67 2.39
C GLN A 29 6.95 15.21 3.60
N HIS A 30 6.32 15.43 4.76
CA HIS A 30 7.04 15.83 5.97
C HIS A 30 7.84 14.65 6.54
N GLU A 31 9.05 14.90 6.99
CA GLU A 31 9.96 13.91 7.59
C GLU A 31 9.31 13.09 8.73
N ASP A 32 8.50 13.75 9.55
CA ASP A 32 7.77 13.11 10.66
C ASP A 32 6.67 12.12 10.21
N THR A 33 6.26 12.17 8.95
CA THR A 33 5.14 11.38 8.43
C THR A 33 5.48 9.89 8.36
N GLN A 34 6.70 9.56 7.95
CA GLN A 34 7.15 8.17 7.87
C GLN A 34 7.25 7.52 9.25
N GLU A 35 7.74 8.28 10.24
CA GLU A 35 7.85 7.80 11.61
C GLU A 35 6.46 7.58 12.23
N HIS A 36 5.55 8.53 12.06
CA HIS A 36 4.15 8.39 12.51
C HIS A 36 3.42 7.24 11.82
N PHE A 37 3.61 7.04 10.54
CA PHE A 37 3.01 5.90 9.82
C PHE A 37 3.54 4.58 10.34
N LYS A 38 4.85 4.49 10.63
CA LYS A 38 5.49 3.33 11.23
C LYS A 38 4.90 3.04 12.62
N GLU A 39 4.82 4.05 13.50
CA GLU A 39 4.24 3.92 14.84
C GLU A 39 2.77 3.46 14.80
N ILE A 40 1.96 4.02 13.89
CA ILE A 40 0.56 3.65 13.70
C ILE A 40 0.45 2.19 13.26
N SER A 41 1.31 1.75 12.36
CA SER A 41 1.33 0.38 11.84
C SER A 41 1.77 -0.63 12.90
N GLU A 42 2.80 -0.32 13.69
CA GLU A 42 3.25 -1.12 14.82
C GLU A 42 2.15 -1.24 15.91
N ALA A 43 1.52 -0.13 16.26
CA ALA A 43 0.43 -0.12 17.22
C ALA A 43 -0.76 -0.98 16.75
N TYR A 44 -1.11 -0.91 15.47
CA TYR A 44 -2.17 -1.75 14.90
C TYR A 44 -1.79 -3.22 14.91
N ALA A 45 -0.57 -3.59 14.53
CA ALA A 45 -0.08 -4.97 14.54
C ALA A 45 -0.13 -5.62 15.94
N VAL A 46 0.10 -4.83 16.99
CA VAL A 46 -0.02 -5.28 18.38
C VAL A 46 -1.48 -5.41 18.81
N LEU A 47 -2.31 -4.40 18.53
CA LEU A 47 -3.67 -4.32 19.06
C LEU A 47 -4.68 -5.18 18.28
N SER A 48 -4.39 -5.53 17.03
CA SER A 48 -5.24 -6.40 16.19
C SER A 48 -5.04 -7.90 16.50
N ASP A 49 -3.91 -8.28 17.06
CA ASP A 49 -3.65 -9.64 17.52
C ASP A 49 -4.14 -9.83 18.97
N SER A 50 -5.02 -10.79 19.20
CA SER A 50 -5.64 -10.99 20.51
C SER A 50 -4.63 -11.32 21.61
N LYS A 51 -3.58 -12.09 21.31
CA LYS A 51 -2.53 -12.47 22.27
C LYS A 51 -1.60 -11.30 22.56
N LYS A 52 -1.14 -10.58 21.53
CA LYS A 52 -0.28 -9.39 21.69
C LYS A 52 -1.03 -8.28 22.40
N ARG A 53 -2.33 -8.11 22.11
CA ARG A 53 -3.18 -7.15 22.80
C ARG A 53 -3.36 -7.47 24.27
N GLN A 54 -3.55 -8.74 24.65
CA GLN A 54 -3.59 -9.16 26.06
C GLN A 54 -2.27 -8.85 26.78
N LEU A 55 -1.14 -9.17 26.17
CA LEU A 55 0.19 -8.86 26.72
C LEU A 55 0.39 -7.35 26.87
N TYR A 56 0.01 -6.56 25.86
CA TYR A 56 0.07 -5.11 25.92
C TYR A 56 -0.84 -4.52 27.02
N ASN A 57 -2.06 -5.04 27.15
CA ASN A 57 -3.01 -4.60 28.18
C ASN A 57 -2.55 -4.93 29.61
N SER A 58 -1.83 -6.04 29.78
CA SER A 58 -1.33 -6.49 31.09
C SER A 58 0.01 -5.87 31.49
N TYR A 59 0.90 -5.69 30.56
CA TYR A 59 2.31 -5.34 30.83
C TYR A 59 2.82 -4.11 30.05
N GLY A 60 1.96 -3.45 29.24
CA GLY A 60 2.34 -2.30 28.42
C GLY A 60 3.37 -2.67 27.34
N HIS A 61 4.18 -1.70 26.92
CA HIS A 61 5.25 -1.92 25.94
C HIS A 61 6.29 -2.97 26.39
N ALA A 62 6.55 -3.07 27.69
CA ALA A 62 7.51 -4.05 28.24
C ALA A 62 7.06 -5.50 28.02
N GLY A 63 5.75 -5.77 28.06
CA GLY A 63 5.20 -7.10 27.83
C GLY A 63 5.29 -7.55 26.37
N VAL A 64 5.23 -6.61 25.44
CA VAL A 64 5.36 -6.89 24.02
C VAL A 64 6.82 -6.97 23.60
N ASN A 65 7.67 -6.04 24.08
CA ASN A 65 9.09 -5.98 23.73
C ASN A 65 9.94 -7.08 24.40
N GLY A 66 9.51 -7.60 25.56
CA GLY A 66 10.23 -8.68 26.27
C GLY A 66 10.07 -10.05 25.61
N GLN A 67 9.01 -10.27 24.84
CA GLN A 67 8.69 -11.55 24.19
C GLN A 67 8.76 -11.50 22.66
N TYR A 68 8.73 -10.30 22.08
CA TYR A 68 8.77 -10.09 20.63
C TYR A 68 9.67 -8.90 20.32
N SER A 69 10.76 -9.15 19.60
CA SER A 69 11.57 -8.05 19.04
C SER A 69 10.76 -7.31 17.95
N ASN A 70 11.16 -6.08 17.62
CA ASN A 70 10.58 -5.36 16.46
C ASN A 70 10.63 -6.22 15.19
N GLN A 71 11.61 -7.11 15.09
CA GLN A 71 11.78 -8.07 14.01
C GLN A 71 10.73 -9.20 14.07
N ASP A 72 10.31 -9.64 15.26
CA ASP A 72 9.26 -10.65 15.43
C ASP A 72 7.87 -10.07 15.18
N ILE A 73 7.63 -8.80 15.52
CA ILE A 73 6.40 -8.07 15.19
C ILE A 73 6.31 -7.92 13.67
N PHE A 74 7.41 -7.57 13.03
CA PHE A 74 7.50 -7.44 11.58
C PHE A 74 7.38 -8.81 10.87
N GLN A 75 8.01 -9.86 11.39
CA GLN A 75 7.86 -11.23 10.89
C GLN A 75 6.46 -11.81 11.17
N GLY A 76 5.79 -11.41 12.26
CA GLY A 76 4.40 -11.77 12.54
C GLY A 76 3.43 -11.20 11.49
N VAL A 77 3.68 -9.99 11.03
CA VAL A 77 3.00 -9.39 9.87
C VAL A 77 3.30 -10.20 8.59
N GLN A 78 4.55 -10.66 8.41
CA GLN A 78 4.94 -11.50 7.27
C GLN A 78 4.35 -12.92 7.31
N ARG A 79 4.09 -13.48 8.51
CA ARG A 79 3.56 -14.85 8.69
C ARG A 79 2.04 -14.95 8.75
N GLY A 80 1.32 -13.83 8.47
CA GLY A 80 -0.16 -13.84 8.46
C GLY A 80 -0.82 -13.80 9.84
N GLY A 81 -0.07 -13.53 10.89
CA GLY A 81 -0.60 -13.39 12.25
C GLY A 81 -1.33 -12.06 12.41
N GLY A 82 -2.66 -12.07 12.27
CA GLY A 82 -3.53 -10.91 12.51
C GLY A 82 -4.28 -10.34 11.32
N PHE A 83 -4.01 -10.82 10.10
CA PHE A 83 -4.87 -10.55 8.95
C PHE A 83 -5.87 -11.72 8.78
N ASP A 84 -7.15 -11.39 8.72
CA ASP A 84 -8.12 -12.32 8.15
C ASP A 84 -7.63 -12.62 6.72
N SER A 85 -7.46 -13.90 6.39
CA SER A 85 -7.05 -14.33 5.06
C SER A 85 -7.99 -13.83 3.97
N ASN A 86 -9.15 -13.30 4.36
CA ASN A 86 -10.19 -12.73 3.52
C ASN A 86 -10.22 -11.18 3.60
N ASP A 87 -9.17 -10.52 4.06
CA ASP A 87 -9.07 -9.05 4.14
C ASP A 87 -8.21 -8.50 2.99
N ALA A 88 -8.87 -8.12 1.87
CA ALA A 88 -8.23 -7.52 0.71
C ALA A 88 -7.39 -6.27 1.09
N TRP A 89 -7.90 -5.45 2.01
CA TRP A 89 -7.23 -4.25 2.45
C TRP A 89 -5.95 -4.57 3.25
N GLY A 90 -5.99 -5.60 4.10
CA GLY A 90 -4.82 -6.08 4.83
C GLY A 90 -3.71 -6.56 3.91
N TRP A 91 -4.07 -7.33 2.88
CA TRP A 91 -3.12 -7.79 1.86
C TRP A 91 -2.52 -6.63 1.07
N ARG A 92 -3.33 -5.65 0.65
CA ARG A 92 -2.83 -4.45 -0.04
C ARG A 92 -1.80 -3.70 0.81
N ASN A 93 -2.11 -3.44 2.09
CA ASN A 93 -1.20 -2.68 2.96
C ASN A 93 0.11 -3.43 3.26
N LYS A 94 0.04 -4.76 3.41
CA LYS A 94 1.24 -5.59 3.51
C LYS A 94 2.08 -5.48 2.23
N GLY A 95 1.44 -5.53 1.07
CA GLY A 95 2.11 -5.33 -0.23
C GLY A 95 2.78 -3.97 -0.32
N SER A 96 2.09 -2.90 0.08
CA SER A 96 2.65 -1.53 0.08
C SER A 96 3.86 -1.41 1.03
N ALA A 97 3.79 -1.98 2.23
CA ALA A 97 4.93 -2.00 3.14
C ALA A 97 6.14 -2.75 2.56
N LEU A 98 5.92 -3.88 1.88
CA LEU A 98 6.97 -4.64 1.22
C LEU A 98 7.57 -3.88 0.02
N TYR A 99 6.73 -3.18 -0.74
CA TYR A 99 7.15 -2.30 -1.83
C TYR A 99 8.13 -1.23 -1.34
N PHE A 100 7.80 -0.51 -0.26
CA PHE A 100 8.70 0.51 0.32
C PHE A 100 10.01 -0.06 0.88
N LEU A 101 10.05 -1.35 1.22
CA LEU A 101 11.27 -2.06 1.59
C LEU A 101 12.07 -2.55 0.39
N GLY A 102 11.65 -2.26 -0.85
CA GLY A 102 12.27 -2.76 -2.08
C GLY A 102 12.03 -4.25 -2.34
N LYS A 103 11.13 -4.89 -1.59
CA LYS A 103 10.79 -6.31 -1.72
C LYS A 103 9.64 -6.51 -2.72
N TYR A 104 9.88 -6.13 -3.96
CA TYR A 104 8.84 -6.04 -4.99
C TYR A 104 8.16 -7.38 -5.31
N ASP A 105 8.90 -8.49 -5.38
CA ASP A 105 8.31 -9.82 -5.61
C ASP A 105 7.38 -10.27 -4.48
N GLU A 106 7.73 -9.95 -3.23
CA GLU A 106 6.87 -10.24 -2.08
C GLU A 106 5.64 -9.31 -2.06
N ALA A 107 5.81 -8.04 -2.46
CA ALA A 107 4.73 -7.08 -2.58
C ALA A 107 3.69 -7.53 -3.62
N ILE A 108 4.13 -7.97 -4.81
CA ILE A 108 3.27 -8.48 -5.88
C ILE A 108 2.43 -9.65 -5.38
N LYS A 109 3.02 -10.62 -4.66
CA LYS A 109 2.26 -11.74 -4.07
C LYS A 109 1.14 -11.26 -3.15
N CYS A 110 1.41 -10.22 -2.35
CA CYS A 110 0.40 -9.65 -1.47
C CYS A 110 -0.70 -8.92 -2.26
N TYR A 111 -0.34 -8.20 -3.32
CA TYR A 111 -1.32 -7.57 -4.21
C TYR A 111 -2.17 -8.62 -4.95
N ASP A 112 -1.58 -9.74 -5.36
CA ASP A 112 -2.32 -10.85 -5.96
C ASP A 112 -3.37 -11.45 -5.00
N GLU A 113 -3.02 -11.63 -3.71
CA GLU A 113 -4.00 -12.08 -2.71
C GLU A 113 -5.10 -11.02 -2.49
N SER A 114 -4.76 -9.73 -2.47
CA SER A 114 -5.76 -8.65 -2.39
C SER A 114 -6.71 -8.65 -3.59
N ILE A 115 -6.18 -8.82 -4.80
CA ILE A 115 -6.95 -8.87 -6.07
C ILE A 115 -7.88 -10.08 -6.11
N LYS A 116 -7.46 -11.24 -5.60
CA LYS A 116 -8.35 -12.43 -5.53
C LYS A 116 -9.59 -12.17 -4.68
N ILE A 117 -9.47 -11.36 -3.64
CA ILE A 117 -10.57 -11.04 -2.72
C ILE A 117 -11.42 -9.89 -3.27
N ASP A 118 -10.78 -8.83 -3.76
CA ASP A 118 -11.42 -7.65 -4.34
C ASP A 118 -10.76 -7.30 -5.69
N PRO A 119 -11.23 -7.88 -6.80
CA PRO A 119 -10.66 -7.64 -8.12
C PRO A 119 -10.99 -6.25 -8.69
N ASN A 120 -11.97 -5.55 -8.11
CA ASN A 120 -12.45 -4.26 -8.61
C ASN A 120 -11.82 -3.06 -7.90
N ASN A 121 -10.69 -3.23 -7.23
CA ASN A 121 -9.98 -2.15 -6.56
C ASN A 121 -8.84 -1.62 -7.46
N PRO A 122 -8.98 -0.44 -8.10
CA PRO A 122 -8.00 0.09 -9.03
C PRO A 122 -6.66 0.37 -8.35
N ILE A 123 -6.67 0.77 -7.08
CA ILE A 123 -5.46 1.11 -6.32
C ILE A 123 -4.53 -0.11 -6.20
N VAL A 124 -5.09 -1.32 -6.03
CA VAL A 124 -4.26 -2.53 -5.89
C VAL A 124 -3.60 -2.90 -7.20
N TRP A 125 -4.33 -2.76 -8.31
CA TRP A 125 -3.80 -2.98 -9.65
C TRP A 125 -2.69 -1.97 -9.99
N ASN A 126 -2.89 -0.71 -9.63
CA ASN A 126 -1.89 0.36 -9.80
C ASN A 126 -0.62 0.06 -9.00
N ASN A 127 -0.75 -0.27 -7.71
CA ASN A 127 0.38 -0.64 -6.86
C ASN A 127 1.14 -1.88 -7.36
N LYS A 128 0.42 -2.89 -7.89
CA LYS A 128 1.03 -4.06 -8.53
C LYS A 128 1.82 -3.66 -9.78
N GLY A 129 1.24 -2.82 -10.63
CA GLY A 129 1.90 -2.28 -11.81
C GLY A 129 3.22 -1.58 -11.45
N LEU A 130 3.20 -0.75 -10.42
CA LEU A 130 4.37 -0.03 -9.94
C LEU A 130 5.46 -0.99 -9.42
N ALA A 131 5.10 -2.02 -8.67
CA ALA A 131 6.06 -3.02 -8.20
C ALA A 131 6.69 -3.81 -9.37
N LEU A 132 5.90 -4.14 -10.39
CA LEU A 132 6.38 -4.79 -11.61
C LEU A 132 7.32 -3.89 -12.42
N TYR A 133 7.01 -2.59 -12.52
CA TYR A 133 7.87 -1.60 -13.15
C TYR A 133 9.26 -1.57 -12.52
N TYR A 134 9.36 -1.52 -11.19
CA TYR A 134 10.65 -1.51 -10.49
C TYR A 134 11.41 -2.84 -10.59
N LEU A 135 10.74 -3.95 -10.92
CA LEU A 135 11.40 -5.21 -11.28
C LEU A 135 11.84 -5.27 -12.75
N GLY A 136 11.55 -4.25 -13.55
CA GLY A 136 11.83 -4.24 -14.99
C GLY A 136 10.87 -5.11 -15.81
N LYS A 137 9.74 -5.53 -15.22
CA LYS A 137 8.70 -6.35 -15.88
C LYS A 137 7.66 -5.43 -16.52
N TYR A 138 8.08 -4.68 -17.52
CA TYR A 138 7.29 -3.57 -18.07
C TYR A 138 6.01 -4.02 -18.77
N GLU A 139 5.99 -5.13 -19.47
CA GLU A 139 4.79 -5.68 -20.12
C GLU A 139 3.73 -6.08 -19.09
N GLU A 140 4.14 -6.76 -18.02
CA GLU A 140 3.23 -7.15 -16.93
C GLU A 140 2.74 -5.91 -16.16
N SER A 141 3.59 -4.90 -16.03
CA SER A 141 3.26 -3.60 -15.43
C SER A 141 2.15 -2.89 -16.23
N ILE A 142 2.30 -2.79 -17.57
CA ILE A 142 1.30 -2.22 -18.46
C ILE A 142 -0.05 -2.93 -18.30
N THR A 143 -0.04 -4.27 -18.30
CA THR A 143 -1.28 -5.05 -18.10
C THR A 143 -1.96 -4.72 -16.77
N SER A 144 -1.19 -4.53 -15.71
CA SER A 144 -1.73 -4.16 -14.40
C SER A 144 -2.35 -2.76 -14.41
N TYR A 145 -1.71 -1.79 -15.06
CA TYR A 145 -2.26 -0.45 -15.21
C TYR A 145 -3.51 -0.43 -16.11
N GLU A 146 -3.57 -1.27 -17.13
CA GLU A 146 -4.76 -1.42 -17.97
C GLU A 146 -5.97 -1.93 -17.18
N HIS A 147 -5.75 -2.85 -16.24
CA HIS A 147 -6.79 -3.25 -15.31
C HIS A 147 -7.24 -2.10 -14.40
N ALA A 148 -6.30 -1.33 -13.83
CA ALA A 148 -6.63 -0.16 -13.02
C ALA A 148 -7.46 0.86 -13.80
N ILE A 149 -7.04 1.20 -15.02
CA ILE A 149 -7.70 2.14 -15.94
C ILE A 149 -9.08 1.62 -16.36
N THR A 150 -9.23 0.31 -16.56
CA THR A 150 -10.54 -0.28 -16.90
C THR A 150 -11.55 -0.10 -15.76
N ILE A 151 -11.09 -0.18 -14.51
CA ILE A 151 -11.93 0.00 -13.32
C ILE A 151 -12.18 1.49 -13.05
N ASP A 152 -11.13 2.31 -13.13
CA ASP A 152 -11.20 3.76 -12.98
C ASP A 152 -10.50 4.48 -14.15
N PRO A 153 -11.24 4.81 -15.22
CA PRO A 153 -10.68 5.52 -16.37
C PRO A 153 -10.23 6.96 -16.07
N SER A 154 -10.62 7.51 -14.92
CA SER A 154 -10.28 8.88 -14.49
C SER A 154 -9.02 8.96 -13.62
N ASP A 155 -8.32 7.85 -13.39
CA ASP A 155 -7.06 7.82 -12.67
C ASP A 155 -5.90 8.28 -13.59
N ALA A 156 -5.53 9.57 -13.50
CA ALA A 156 -4.41 10.16 -14.26
C ALA A 156 -3.08 9.50 -13.90
N ASP A 157 -2.87 9.10 -12.64
CA ASP A 157 -1.65 8.44 -12.18
C ASP A 157 -1.46 7.08 -12.86
N ALA A 158 -2.54 6.32 -13.05
CA ALA A 158 -2.51 5.04 -13.76
C ALA A 158 -2.13 5.21 -15.24
N TRP A 159 -2.68 6.22 -15.91
CA TRP A 159 -2.32 6.55 -17.30
C TRP A 159 -0.86 6.99 -17.42
N ASN A 160 -0.39 7.86 -16.55
CA ASN A 160 0.99 8.33 -16.52
C ASN A 160 1.97 7.17 -16.26
N SER A 161 1.67 6.31 -15.30
CA SER A 161 2.48 5.13 -14.97
C SER A 161 2.53 4.10 -16.10
N LYS A 162 1.41 3.93 -16.84
CA LYS A 162 1.38 3.14 -18.07
C LYS A 162 2.31 3.73 -19.13
N GLY A 163 2.28 5.07 -19.31
CA GLY A 163 3.18 5.79 -20.19
C GLY A 163 4.65 5.53 -19.86
N ASN A 164 5.02 5.61 -18.59
CA ASN A 164 6.37 5.34 -18.13
C ASN A 164 6.83 3.91 -18.47
N SER A 165 5.93 2.92 -18.35
CA SER A 165 6.24 1.53 -18.67
C SER A 165 6.39 1.31 -20.18
N LEU A 166 5.60 2.00 -20.99
CA LEU A 166 5.71 1.99 -22.45
C LEU A 166 7.00 2.67 -22.93
N ASP A 167 7.38 3.80 -22.31
CA ASP A 167 8.64 4.48 -22.59
C ASP A 167 9.85 3.60 -22.28
N ALA A 168 9.84 2.90 -21.15
CA ALA A 168 10.89 1.94 -20.79
C ALA A 168 11.04 0.80 -21.83
N LEU A 169 9.95 0.43 -22.52
CA LEU A 169 9.95 -0.52 -23.65
C LEU A 169 10.28 0.13 -25.00
N LYS A 170 10.54 1.45 -25.02
CA LYS A 170 10.79 2.26 -26.24
C LYS A 170 9.58 2.29 -27.19
N LYS A 171 8.37 2.09 -26.67
CA LYS A 171 7.11 2.22 -27.38
C LYS A 171 6.62 3.67 -27.29
N TYR A 172 7.39 4.58 -27.87
CA TYR A 172 7.25 6.02 -27.66
C TYR A 172 5.91 6.57 -28.13
N GLU A 173 5.38 6.09 -29.26
CA GLU A 173 4.09 6.54 -29.78
C GLU A 173 2.94 6.16 -28.84
N GLU A 174 2.97 4.93 -28.29
CA GLU A 174 1.96 4.48 -27.33
C GLU A 174 2.11 5.20 -25.97
N ALA A 175 3.34 5.53 -25.56
CA ALA A 175 3.62 6.28 -24.35
C ALA A 175 3.05 7.71 -24.43
N ILE A 176 3.24 8.40 -25.57
CA ILE A 176 2.69 9.74 -25.81
C ILE A 176 1.17 9.73 -25.66
N LEU A 177 0.47 8.76 -26.26
CA LEU A 177 -0.98 8.65 -26.12
C LEU A 177 -1.42 8.45 -24.67
N ALA A 178 -0.67 7.65 -23.89
CA ALA A 178 -0.99 7.45 -22.47
C ALA A 178 -0.79 8.73 -21.65
N TYR A 179 0.28 9.49 -21.90
CA TYR A 179 0.52 10.79 -21.26
C TYR A 179 -0.53 11.83 -21.65
N GLU A 180 -0.95 11.88 -22.91
CA GLU A 180 -2.03 12.78 -23.38
C GLU A 180 -3.35 12.48 -22.64
N HIS A 181 -3.66 11.21 -22.39
CA HIS A 181 -4.80 10.84 -21.57
C HIS A 181 -4.67 11.33 -20.12
N ALA A 182 -3.50 11.14 -19.50
CA ALA A 182 -3.25 11.64 -18.14
C ALA A 182 -3.42 13.16 -18.05
N ILE A 183 -2.82 13.93 -18.97
CA ILE A 183 -2.93 15.39 -19.05
C ILE A 183 -4.37 15.84 -19.27
N THR A 184 -5.15 15.10 -20.07
CA THR A 184 -6.57 15.42 -20.32
C THR A 184 -7.41 15.26 -19.05
N ILE A 185 -7.09 14.28 -18.22
CA ILE A 185 -7.78 14.00 -16.95
C ILE A 185 -7.37 15.02 -15.88
N ASP A 186 -6.07 15.25 -15.71
CA ASP A 186 -5.53 16.23 -14.77
C ASP A 186 -4.54 17.18 -15.47
N PRO A 187 -5.04 18.33 -16.00
CA PRO A 187 -4.20 19.33 -16.64
C PRO A 187 -3.22 20.04 -15.69
N SER A 188 -3.45 19.97 -14.38
CA SER A 188 -2.58 20.64 -13.40
C SER A 188 -1.25 19.93 -13.20
N ASP A 189 -1.21 18.64 -13.46
CA ASP A 189 0.03 17.85 -13.43
C ASP A 189 0.94 18.16 -14.62
N ALA A 190 0.37 18.64 -15.75
CA ALA A 190 1.12 19.04 -16.95
C ALA A 190 1.98 20.31 -16.74
N ASP A 191 1.58 21.21 -15.85
CA ASP A 191 2.31 22.45 -15.57
C ASP A 191 3.61 22.18 -14.77
N ALA A 192 3.69 21.08 -14.03
CA ALA A 192 4.88 20.67 -13.28
C ALA A 192 6.02 20.18 -14.19
N TRP A 193 5.74 19.76 -15.42
CA TRP A 193 6.75 19.26 -16.37
C TRP A 193 7.34 20.34 -17.28
N ASN A 194 6.77 21.55 -17.27
CA ASN A 194 7.23 22.69 -18.08
C ASN A 194 8.03 23.74 -17.27
N SER A 195 8.32 23.47 -16.00
CA SER A 195 9.08 24.35 -15.09
C SER A 195 10.49 23.84 -14.90
#